data_89f4550ce1a8a37a40c2c8c146e1a1e9
#
_entry.id   89f4550ce1a8a37a40c2c8c146e1a1e9
#
_cell.length_a   1.000
_cell.length_b   1.000
_cell.length_c   1.000
_cell.angle_alpha   90.00
_cell.angle_beta   90.00
_cell.angle_gamma   90.00
#
_symmetry.space_group_name_H-M   'P 1'
#
loop_
_entity.id
_entity.type
_entity.pdbx_description
1 polymer ?
#
loop_
_entity_poly.entity_id
_entity_poly.type
_entity_poly.pdbx_seq_one_letter_code
_entity_poly.pdbx_strand_id
1 'polypeptide(L)'
;MIPPATIYLIPTFLDEDALTVLPEYITQAVKTCDVFFVENERSARRFLKKLWKEMEIDRYDWFVIHKSEESTKTEFLHQVKQGKQIGILSEAGCPGIADPGQLLVAAAHQAGAIVKPLVGPSSILLALMASGMNGQQFQFNGYLPV
;
A
#
# COMPACT_ATOMS: atom_id res chain seq x y z
N MET A 1 -0.91 28.32 -2.32
CA MET A 1 -1.80 27.16 -2.62
C MET A 1 -1.00 25.89 -2.35
N ILE A 2 -1.55 25.00 -1.51
CA ILE A 2 -0.92 23.70 -1.22
C ILE A 2 -1.26 22.75 -2.38
N PRO A 3 -0.28 22.07 -3.00
CA PRO A 3 -0.55 21.10 -4.05
C PRO A 3 -1.37 19.92 -3.48
N PRO A 4 -2.16 19.24 -4.32
CA PRO A 4 -2.95 18.09 -3.87
C PRO A 4 -2.02 16.98 -3.37
N ALA A 5 -2.40 16.34 -2.28
CA ALA A 5 -1.71 15.15 -1.79
C ALA A 5 -1.74 14.03 -2.83
N THR A 6 -0.69 13.24 -2.86
CA THR A 6 -0.65 12.02 -3.68
C THR A 6 -0.52 10.80 -2.78
N ILE A 7 -1.37 9.82 -3.02
CA ILE A 7 -1.42 8.56 -2.28
C ILE A 7 -0.84 7.47 -3.17
N TYR A 8 0.29 6.92 -2.79
CA TYR A 8 0.92 5.80 -3.47
C TYR A 8 0.51 4.49 -2.82
N LEU A 9 -0.16 3.62 -3.57
CA LEU A 9 -0.46 2.26 -3.13
C LEU A 9 0.73 1.39 -3.48
N ILE A 10 1.58 1.14 -2.49
CA ILE A 10 2.89 0.50 -2.67
C ILE A 10 2.74 -1.00 -2.46
N PRO A 11 2.94 -1.83 -3.50
CA PRO A 11 2.92 -3.28 -3.35
C PRO A 11 4.17 -3.76 -2.63
N THR A 12 4.01 -4.83 -1.84
CA THR A 12 5.10 -5.54 -1.20
C THR A 12 5.30 -6.91 -1.85
N PHE A 13 6.39 -7.58 -1.55
CA PHE A 13 6.63 -8.94 -2.03
C PHE A 13 5.64 -9.93 -1.39
N LEU A 14 5.38 -11.05 -2.07
CA LEU A 14 4.66 -12.18 -1.49
C LEU A 14 5.59 -13.12 -0.72
N ASP A 15 6.86 -13.16 -1.14
CA ASP A 15 7.95 -13.92 -0.52
C ASP A 15 9.13 -12.98 -0.28
N GLU A 16 9.73 -13.05 0.91
CA GLU A 16 10.83 -12.15 1.33
C GLU A 16 12.07 -12.23 0.43
N ASP A 17 12.28 -13.35 -0.26
CA ASP A 17 13.41 -13.57 -1.15
C ASP A 17 13.12 -13.15 -2.60
N ALA A 18 11.89 -12.76 -2.91
CA ALA A 18 11.43 -12.41 -4.25
C ALA A 18 11.29 -10.91 -4.50
N LEU A 19 12.26 -10.09 -4.10
CA LEU A 19 12.27 -8.64 -4.39
C LEU A 19 12.25 -8.32 -5.89
N THR A 20 12.80 -9.21 -6.71
CA THR A 20 12.90 -9.03 -8.16
C THR A 20 11.56 -9.02 -8.89
N VAL A 21 10.46 -9.43 -8.23
CA VAL A 21 9.11 -9.34 -8.80
C VAL A 21 8.53 -7.92 -8.74
N LEU A 22 9.19 -7.02 -8.01
CA LEU A 22 8.76 -5.62 -7.87
C LEU A 22 9.44 -4.75 -8.93
N PRO A 23 8.67 -3.95 -9.70
CA PRO A 23 9.24 -2.99 -10.64
C PRO A 23 10.13 -1.96 -9.95
N GLU A 24 11.21 -1.56 -10.59
CA GLU A 24 12.17 -0.59 -10.05
C GLU A 24 11.53 0.78 -9.73
N TYR A 25 10.52 1.19 -10.48
CA TYR A 25 9.84 2.48 -10.27
C TYR A 25 9.17 2.59 -8.89
N ILE A 26 8.93 1.47 -8.20
CA ILE A 26 8.41 1.47 -6.82
C ILE A 26 9.39 2.17 -5.87
N THR A 27 10.68 1.91 -6.01
CA THR A 27 11.72 2.60 -5.23
C THR A 27 11.68 4.11 -5.45
N GLN A 28 11.43 4.56 -6.68
CA GLN A 28 11.29 5.98 -6.97
C GLN A 28 10.07 6.59 -6.29
N ALA A 29 8.93 5.90 -6.31
CA ALA A 29 7.73 6.34 -5.60
C ALA A 29 7.95 6.41 -4.08
N VAL A 30 8.62 5.41 -3.48
CA VAL A 30 8.99 5.42 -2.05
C VAL A 30 9.83 6.65 -1.69
N LYS A 31 10.80 7.01 -2.53
CA LYS A 31 11.66 8.18 -2.32
C LYS A 31 10.90 9.51 -2.34
N THR A 32 9.72 9.57 -2.98
CA THR A 32 8.90 10.77 -3.01
C THR A 32 7.95 10.89 -1.82
N CYS A 33 7.74 9.82 -1.04
CA CYS A 33 6.85 9.84 0.10
C CYS A 33 7.40 10.66 1.27
N ASP A 34 6.51 11.32 1.99
CA ASP A 34 6.79 12.04 3.23
C ASP A 34 6.42 11.22 4.47
N VAL A 35 5.39 10.38 4.35
CA VAL A 35 4.78 9.65 5.46
C VAL A 35 4.22 8.31 4.97
N PHE A 36 4.19 7.32 5.87
CA PHE A 36 3.72 5.98 5.55
C PHE A 36 2.57 5.53 6.47
N PHE A 37 1.53 4.99 5.86
CA PHE A 37 0.44 4.29 6.52
C PHE A 37 0.56 2.81 6.22
N VAL A 38 0.75 1.99 7.24
CA VAL A 38 1.18 0.59 7.09
C VAL A 38 0.33 -0.35 7.93
N GLU A 39 0.13 -1.56 7.45
CA GLU A 39 -0.56 -2.61 8.21
C GLU A 39 0.28 -3.05 9.41
N ASN A 40 1.59 -3.20 9.22
CA ASN A 40 2.55 -3.56 10.26
C ASN A 40 3.83 -2.75 10.06
N GLU A 41 4.16 -1.94 11.05
CA GLU A 41 5.31 -1.03 10.97
C GLU A 41 6.65 -1.77 10.86
N ARG A 42 6.82 -2.85 11.60
CA ARG A 42 8.07 -3.62 11.60
C ARG A 42 8.32 -4.27 10.24
N SER A 43 7.30 -4.89 9.67
CA SER A 43 7.36 -5.53 8.35
C SER A 43 7.62 -4.49 7.25
N ALA A 44 6.91 -3.37 7.30
CA ALA A 44 7.04 -2.29 6.32
C ALA A 44 8.45 -1.66 6.34
N ARG A 45 8.98 -1.34 7.51
CA ARG A 45 10.34 -0.80 7.67
C ARG A 45 11.39 -1.76 7.12
N ARG A 46 11.26 -3.06 7.42
CA ARG A 46 12.16 -4.11 6.91
C ARG A 46 12.09 -4.18 5.38
N PHE A 47 10.88 -4.22 4.82
CA PHE A 47 10.65 -4.26 3.38
C PHE A 47 11.29 -3.05 2.69
N LEU A 48 10.98 -1.83 3.13
CA LEU A 48 11.49 -0.62 2.52
C LEU A 48 13.03 -0.52 2.62
N LYS A 49 13.60 -1.01 3.72
CA LYS A 49 15.07 -1.07 3.89
C LYS A 49 15.73 -2.10 2.96
N LYS A 50 15.04 -3.21 2.64
CA LYS A 50 15.50 -4.16 1.61
C LYS A 50 15.44 -3.53 0.22
N LEU A 51 14.37 -2.77 -0.07
CA LEU A 51 14.14 -2.13 -1.36
C LEU A 51 15.12 -0.96 -1.61
N TRP A 52 15.39 -0.19 -0.57
CA TRP A 52 16.26 0.98 -0.61
C TRP A 52 17.15 1.00 0.64
N LYS A 53 18.37 0.48 0.51
CA LYS A 53 19.32 0.27 1.62
C LYS A 53 19.71 1.56 2.34
N GLU A 54 19.81 2.65 1.62
CA GLU A 54 20.21 3.98 2.13
C GLU A 54 19.04 4.72 2.80
N MET A 55 17.83 4.17 2.81
CA MET A 55 16.67 4.81 3.42
C MET A 55 16.91 5.08 4.92
N GLU A 56 16.76 6.33 5.31
CA GLU A 56 16.82 6.76 6.72
C GLU A 56 15.41 6.62 7.34
N ILE A 57 15.11 5.44 7.84
CA ILE A 57 13.78 5.03 8.34
C ILE A 57 13.20 6.02 9.37
N ASP A 58 14.03 6.56 10.25
CA ASP A 58 13.59 7.41 11.35
C ASP A 58 13.30 8.86 10.93
N ARG A 59 13.50 9.20 9.66
CA ARG A 59 13.12 10.50 9.08
C ARG A 59 11.65 10.58 8.67
N TYR A 60 10.94 9.45 8.64
CA TYR A 60 9.57 9.36 8.18
C TYR A 60 8.60 9.18 9.35
N ASP A 61 7.40 9.74 9.21
CA ASP A 61 6.31 9.44 10.12
C ASP A 61 5.62 8.14 9.70
N TRP A 62 5.31 7.29 10.69
CA TRP A 62 4.71 5.98 10.50
C TRP A 62 3.39 5.89 11.26
N PHE A 63 2.35 5.51 10.55
CA PHE A 63 1.03 5.29 11.13
C PHE A 63 0.56 3.88 10.83
N VAL A 64 0.14 3.16 11.87
CA VAL A 64 -0.36 1.79 11.73
C VAL A 64 -1.85 1.83 11.41
N ILE A 65 -2.24 1.15 10.33
CA ILE A 65 -3.64 0.96 9.96
C ILE A 65 -4.18 -0.20 10.80
N HIS A 66 -4.96 0.12 11.82
CA HIS A 66 -5.60 -0.90 12.65
C HIS A 66 -6.73 -1.62 11.90
N LYS A 67 -7.20 -2.75 12.44
CA LYS A 67 -8.35 -3.50 11.89
C LYS A 67 -9.57 -2.61 11.65
N SER A 68 -9.76 -1.59 12.48
CA SER A 68 -10.69 -0.49 12.22
C SER A 68 -9.91 0.68 11.61
N GLU A 69 -9.94 0.81 10.29
CA GLU A 69 -9.29 1.91 9.56
C GLU A 69 -9.84 3.30 9.98
N GLU A 70 -11.04 3.34 10.54
CA GLU A 70 -11.68 4.58 10.99
C GLU A 70 -10.86 5.33 12.05
N SER A 71 -10.16 4.60 12.93
CA SER A 71 -9.30 5.22 13.95
C SER A 71 -8.09 5.95 13.34
N THR A 72 -7.65 5.52 12.17
CA THR A 72 -6.48 6.07 11.45
C THR A 72 -6.89 7.17 10.46
N LYS A 73 -8.15 7.18 10.05
CA LYS A 73 -8.68 8.08 9.01
C LYS A 73 -8.51 9.56 9.32
N THR A 74 -8.70 9.96 10.57
CA THR A 74 -8.54 11.36 10.99
C THR A 74 -7.14 11.87 10.77
N GLU A 75 -6.14 11.09 11.19
CA GLU A 75 -4.73 11.42 10.97
C GLU A 75 -4.37 11.40 9.48
N PHE A 76 -4.86 10.40 8.75
CA PHE A 76 -4.67 10.32 7.32
C PHE A 76 -5.18 11.58 6.60
N LEU A 77 -6.40 12.02 6.90
CA LEU A 77 -6.98 13.23 6.31
C LEU A 77 -6.22 14.50 6.73
N HIS A 78 -5.63 14.51 7.93
CA HIS A 78 -4.75 15.60 8.33
C HIS A 78 -3.52 15.70 7.41
N GLN A 79 -2.85 14.58 7.14
CA GLN A 79 -1.70 14.53 6.22
C GLN A 79 -2.11 14.89 4.77
N VAL A 80 -3.29 14.43 4.33
CA VAL A 80 -3.84 14.79 3.00
C VAL A 80 -4.05 16.31 2.87
N LYS A 81 -4.62 16.96 3.88
CA LYS A 81 -4.83 18.42 3.88
C LYS A 81 -3.52 19.23 3.82
N GLN A 82 -2.42 18.65 4.30
CA GLN A 82 -1.10 19.26 4.21
C GLN A 82 -0.43 19.07 2.84
N GLY A 83 -1.06 18.38 1.89
CA GLY A 83 -0.51 18.12 0.57
C GLY A 83 0.62 17.11 0.56
N LYS A 84 0.71 16.24 1.57
CA LYS A 84 1.77 15.24 1.72
C LYS A 84 1.72 14.16 0.65
N GLN A 85 2.90 13.62 0.35
CA GLN A 85 3.07 12.42 -0.45
C GLN A 85 3.00 11.21 0.48
N ILE A 86 1.96 10.40 0.36
CA ILE A 86 1.62 9.36 1.34
C ILE A 86 1.80 7.98 0.72
N GLY A 87 2.59 7.11 1.36
CA GLY A 87 2.68 5.71 0.99
C GLY A 87 1.74 4.85 1.84
N ILE A 88 0.98 3.96 1.20
CA ILE A 88 0.17 2.93 1.88
C ILE A 88 0.74 1.55 1.54
N LEU A 89 1.03 0.75 2.56
CA LEU A 89 1.55 -0.61 2.42
C LEU A 89 0.74 -1.61 3.26
N SER A 90 0.43 -2.77 2.67
CA SER A 90 0.00 -3.97 3.38
C SER A 90 1.19 -4.86 3.74
N GLU A 91 0.98 -5.96 4.46
CA GLU A 91 2.06 -6.89 4.80
C GLU A 91 2.54 -7.69 3.59
N ALA A 92 1.64 -8.03 2.66
CA ALA A 92 1.98 -8.78 1.45
C ALA A 92 1.14 -8.34 0.26
N GLY A 93 1.76 -8.22 -0.92
CA GLY A 93 1.07 -7.90 -2.16
C GLY A 93 0.52 -6.48 -2.25
N CYS A 94 -0.65 -6.34 -2.86
CA CYS A 94 -1.26 -5.05 -3.18
C CYS A 94 -2.14 -4.53 -2.04
N PRO A 95 -1.88 -3.33 -1.50
CA PRO A 95 -2.71 -2.76 -0.44
C PRO A 95 -4.13 -2.48 -0.92
N GLY A 96 -5.11 -2.61 -0.04
CA GLY A 96 -6.52 -2.41 -0.34
C GLY A 96 -7.23 -3.58 -1.02
N ILE A 97 -6.51 -4.64 -1.38
CA ILE A 97 -7.07 -5.88 -1.96
C ILE A 97 -6.97 -6.99 -0.93
N ALA A 98 -8.07 -7.33 -0.29
CA ALA A 98 -8.17 -8.25 0.85
C ALA A 98 -7.36 -7.80 2.10
N ASP A 99 -6.79 -6.62 2.06
CA ASP A 99 -5.90 -6.02 3.06
C ASP A 99 -6.36 -4.61 3.42
N PRO A 100 -5.84 -4.01 4.51
CA PRO A 100 -6.15 -2.63 4.88
C PRO A 100 -5.80 -1.61 3.79
N GLY A 101 -6.53 -0.50 3.78
CA GLY A 101 -6.29 0.65 2.89
C GLY A 101 -7.53 1.14 2.14
N GLN A 102 -8.55 0.32 1.99
CA GLN A 102 -9.74 0.66 1.20
C GLN A 102 -10.46 1.92 1.73
N LEU A 103 -10.66 2.05 3.03
CA LEU A 103 -11.31 3.22 3.63
C LEU A 103 -10.46 4.48 3.49
N LEU A 104 -9.14 4.37 3.59
CA LEU A 104 -8.21 5.49 3.40
C LEU A 104 -8.23 5.96 1.94
N VAL A 105 -8.26 5.04 0.98
CA VAL A 105 -8.37 5.38 -0.44
C VAL A 105 -9.70 6.08 -0.74
N ALA A 106 -10.81 5.59 -0.19
CA ALA A 106 -12.12 6.24 -0.33
C ALA A 106 -12.09 7.66 0.25
N ALA A 107 -11.49 7.84 1.43
CA ALA A 107 -11.33 9.15 2.05
C ALA A 107 -10.42 10.09 1.22
N ALA A 108 -9.37 9.56 0.61
CA ALA A 108 -8.47 10.31 -0.29
C ALA A 108 -9.24 10.89 -1.48
N HIS A 109 -10.05 10.07 -2.16
CA HIS A 109 -10.89 10.53 -3.27
C HIS A 109 -11.87 11.62 -2.84
N GLN A 110 -12.55 11.46 -1.69
CA GLN A 110 -13.46 12.47 -1.16
C GLN A 110 -12.74 13.79 -0.84
N ALA A 111 -11.48 13.72 -0.45
CA ALA A 111 -10.65 14.90 -0.15
C ALA A 111 -9.96 15.51 -1.39
N GLY A 112 -10.19 14.96 -2.59
CA GLY A 112 -9.58 15.45 -3.83
C GLY A 112 -8.09 15.12 -3.99
N ALA A 113 -7.59 14.12 -3.26
CA ALA A 113 -6.21 13.64 -3.41
C ALA A 113 -6.03 12.80 -4.68
N ILE A 114 -4.81 12.77 -5.18
CA ILE A 114 -4.44 11.92 -6.33
C ILE A 114 -4.09 10.53 -5.80
N VAL A 115 -4.74 9.48 -6.30
CA VAL A 115 -4.42 8.10 -5.93
C VAL A 115 -3.65 7.43 -7.05
N LYS A 116 -2.46 6.89 -6.74
CA LYS A 116 -1.57 6.21 -7.67
C LYS A 116 -1.33 4.76 -7.23
N PRO A 117 -2.08 3.79 -7.78
CA PRO A 117 -1.77 2.39 -7.58
C PRO A 117 -0.48 2.03 -8.34
N LEU A 118 0.42 1.30 -7.69
CA LEU A 118 1.65 0.82 -8.31
C LEU A 118 1.54 -0.66 -8.64
N VAL A 119 2.18 -1.06 -9.73
CA VAL A 119 2.15 -2.46 -10.21
C VAL A 119 2.93 -3.36 -9.27
N GLY A 120 2.33 -4.46 -8.86
CA GLY A 120 2.97 -5.43 -8.00
C GLY A 120 2.27 -6.78 -7.98
N PRO A 121 2.82 -7.77 -7.25
CA PRO A 121 2.29 -9.13 -7.21
C PRO A 121 0.96 -9.20 -6.44
N SER A 122 0.07 -10.07 -6.92
CA SER A 122 -1.19 -10.41 -6.24
C SER A 122 -1.37 -11.93 -6.23
N SER A 123 -1.44 -12.52 -5.04
CA SER A 123 -1.67 -13.95 -4.88
C SER A 123 -3.01 -14.39 -5.46
N ILE A 124 -4.02 -13.52 -5.42
CA ILE A 124 -5.35 -13.77 -5.98
C ILE A 124 -5.25 -13.98 -7.49
N LEU A 125 -4.60 -13.05 -8.19
CA LEU A 125 -4.42 -13.13 -9.64
C LEU A 125 -3.50 -14.28 -10.06
N LEU A 126 -2.43 -14.52 -9.31
CA LEU A 126 -1.51 -15.64 -9.59
C LEU A 126 -2.21 -16.99 -9.43
N ALA A 127 -3.04 -17.17 -8.40
CA ALA A 127 -3.83 -18.37 -8.21
C ALA A 127 -4.84 -18.56 -9.36
N LEU A 128 -5.53 -17.52 -9.76
CA LEU A 128 -6.47 -17.55 -10.88
C LEU A 128 -5.77 -17.91 -12.18
N MET A 129 -4.62 -17.30 -12.47
CA MET A 129 -3.80 -17.61 -13.66
C MET A 129 -3.41 -19.08 -13.70
N ALA A 130 -3.01 -19.65 -12.58
CA ALA A 130 -2.56 -21.05 -12.48
C ALA A 130 -3.71 -22.07 -12.46
N SER A 131 -4.94 -21.62 -12.19
CA SER A 131 -6.10 -22.52 -12.00
C SER A 131 -6.64 -23.14 -13.29
N GLY A 132 -6.42 -22.52 -14.44
CA GLY A 132 -7.09 -22.88 -15.70
C GLY A 132 -8.56 -22.49 -15.76
N MET A 133 -9.07 -21.76 -14.76
CA MET A 133 -10.45 -21.28 -14.70
C MET A 133 -10.64 -19.98 -15.48
N ASN A 134 -11.90 -19.59 -15.73
CA ASN A 134 -12.22 -18.38 -16.49
C ASN A 134 -11.79 -17.11 -15.74
N GLY A 135 -10.75 -16.44 -16.23
CA GLY A 135 -10.23 -15.19 -15.66
C GLY A 135 -11.00 -13.93 -16.10
N GLN A 136 -11.98 -14.02 -17.01
CA GLN A 136 -12.81 -12.89 -17.42
C GLN A 136 -14.03 -12.69 -16.51
N GLN A 137 -14.47 -13.74 -15.85
CA GLN A 137 -15.60 -13.73 -14.92
C GLN A 137 -15.23 -14.54 -13.69
N PHE A 138 -14.87 -13.86 -12.61
CA PHE A 138 -14.53 -14.46 -11.33
C PHE A 138 -14.98 -13.57 -10.19
N GLN A 139 -15.15 -14.16 -9.01
CA GLN A 139 -15.51 -13.43 -7.80
C GLN A 139 -14.56 -13.82 -6.66
N PHE A 140 -13.99 -12.81 -6.02
CA PHE A 140 -13.25 -12.97 -4.79
C PHE A 140 -14.21 -12.79 -3.61
N ASN A 141 -14.42 -13.84 -2.83
CA ASN A 141 -15.37 -13.86 -1.72
C ASN A 141 -14.71 -13.61 -0.35
N GLY A 142 -13.45 -13.17 -0.32
CA GLY A 142 -12.67 -13.04 0.89
C GLY A 142 -12.06 -14.37 1.34
N TYR A 143 -11.58 -14.40 2.57
CA TYR A 143 -11.03 -15.61 3.17
C TYR A 143 -12.17 -16.57 3.58
N LEU A 144 -11.95 -17.87 3.38
CA LEU A 144 -12.87 -18.88 3.85
C LEU A 144 -12.87 -18.92 5.39
N PRO A 145 -14.01 -19.17 6.02
CA PRO A 145 -14.04 -19.38 7.47
C PRO A 145 -13.23 -20.61 7.85
N VAL A 146 -12.48 -20.51 8.95
CA VAL A 146 -11.66 -21.59 9.53
C VAL A 146 -12.54 -22.47 10.42
#